data_ccb391625a5119dfef13b3fedc39fd4e
#
_entry.id   ccb391625a5119dfef13b3fedc39fd4e
#
_cell.length_a   1.000
_cell.length_b   1.000
_cell.length_c   1.000
_cell.angle_alpha   90.00
_cell.angle_beta   90.00
_cell.angle_gamma   90.00
#
_symmetry.space_group_name_H-M   'P 1'
#
loop_
_entity.id
_entity.type
_entity.pdbx_description
1 polymer ?
#
loop_
_entity_poly.entity_id
_entity_poly.type
_entity_poly.pdbx_seq_one_letter_code
_entity_poly.pdbx_strand_id
1 'polypeptide(L)'
;MQNKNLQEIEPRTLRLINDSLYLIDSKFRNSKTNQIVFMNILKNDFNVTKILRKMSESGVLGSYWPTFKKSIGQMQFDLFHIYTVDEHTLSVLSNLRFMGTNECNKKYKFIYEVYQNIQGKEVLYLSSLFHGIGKGSNKDHSKVGK
;
A
#
# COMPACT_ATOMS: atom_id res chain seq x y z
N MET A 1 3.80 -20.90 -7.90
CA MET A 1 4.32 -20.24 -9.12
C MET A 1 4.11 -18.75 -8.98
N GLN A 2 5.15 -17.98 -8.68
CA GLN A 2 5.06 -16.53 -8.57
C GLN A 2 5.25 -15.95 -9.97
N ASN A 3 4.19 -15.39 -10.56
CA ASN A 3 4.29 -14.71 -11.84
C ASN A 3 5.14 -13.45 -11.68
N LYS A 4 6.38 -13.51 -12.15
CA LYS A 4 7.31 -12.37 -12.25
C LYS A 4 6.80 -11.28 -13.21
N ASN A 5 5.83 -11.59 -14.05
CA ASN A 5 5.22 -10.66 -15.01
C ASN A 5 3.78 -10.37 -14.62
N LEU A 6 3.56 -9.38 -13.74
CA LEU A 6 2.26 -8.76 -13.62
C LEU A 6 1.98 -8.00 -14.93
N GLN A 7 1.23 -8.63 -15.81
CA GLN A 7 0.66 -7.99 -17.00
C GLN A 7 -0.37 -6.94 -16.56
N GLU A 8 -0.65 -6.00 -17.39
CA GLU A 8 -1.75 -5.06 -17.15
C GLU A 8 -3.07 -5.81 -17.12
N ILE A 9 -3.97 -5.42 -16.20
CA ILE A 9 -5.29 -6.02 -16.11
C ILE A 9 -6.10 -5.50 -17.31
N GLU A 10 -6.68 -6.41 -18.08
CA GLU A 10 -7.51 -6.04 -19.22
C GLU A 10 -8.70 -5.14 -18.79
N PRO A 11 -9.11 -4.15 -19.61
CA PRO A 11 -10.19 -3.23 -19.28
C PRO A 11 -11.51 -3.95 -18.93
N ARG A 12 -11.82 -5.08 -19.56
CA ARG A 12 -13.00 -5.90 -19.25
C ARG A 12 -12.91 -6.46 -17.83
N THR A 13 -11.75 -6.98 -17.44
CA THR A 13 -11.52 -7.51 -16.10
C THR A 13 -11.61 -6.40 -15.05
N LEU A 14 -11.06 -5.21 -15.31
CA LEU A 14 -11.19 -4.06 -14.41
C LEU A 14 -12.65 -3.66 -14.19
N ARG A 15 -13.49 -3.65 -15.24
CA ARG A 15 -14.92 -3.39 -15.10
C ARG A 15 -15.59 -4.43 -14.20
N LEU A 16 -15.34 -5.72 -14.43
CA LEU A 16 -15.88 -6.78 -13.60
C LEU A 16 -15.44 -6.67 -12.13
N ILE A 17 -14.19 -6.30 -11.88
CA ILE A 17 -13.70 -6.02 -10.53
C ILE A 17 -14.50 -4.86 -9.91
N ASN A 18 -14.63 -3.74 -10.63
CA ASN A 18 -15.37 -2.57 -10.14
C ASN A 18 -16.85 -2.90 -9.84
N ASP A 19 -17.50 -3.63 -10.72
CA ASP A 19 -18.89 -4.05 -10.55
C ASP A 19 -19.06 -5.01 -9.35
N SER A 20 -17.98 -5.68 -8.93
CA SER A 20 -17.97 -6.68 -7.86
C SER A 20 -17.40 -6.13 -6.53
N LEU A 21 -17.03 -4.85 -6.42
CA LEU A 21 -16.44 -4.29 -5.18
C LEU A 21 -17.37 -4.40 -3.96
N TYR A 22 -18.68 -4.47 -4.17
CA TYR A 22 -19.66 -4.65 -3.11
C TYR A 22 -19.51 -5.99 -2.37
N LEU A 23 -18.89 -7.00 -2.99
CA LEU A 23 -18.58 -8.28 -2.36
C LEU A 23 -17.47 -8.17 -1.29
N ILE A 24 -16.70 -7.09 -1.29
CA ILE A 24 -15.69 -6.82 -0.25
C ILE A 24 -16.38 -6.15 0.93
N ASP A 25 -17.29 -6.85 1.53
CA ASP A 25 -18.05 -6.44 2.70
C ASP A 25 -17.29 -6.67 4.03
N SER A 26 -17.94 -6.43 5.16
CA SER A 26 -17.34 -6.65 6.48
C SER A 26 -16.99 -8.13 6.74
N LYS A 27 -17.80 -9.05 6.23
CA LYS A 27 -17.56 -10.50 6.37
C LYS A 27 -16.32 -10.92 5.58
N PHE A 28 -16.17 -10.41 4.36
CA PHE A 28 -14.98 -10.62 3.54
C PHE A 28 -13.72 -10.09 4.23
N ARG A 29 -13.75 -8.85 4.74
CA ARG A 29 -12.60 -8.21 5.40
C ARG A 29 -12.19 -8.91 6.69
N ASN A 30 -13.15 -9.44 7.45
CA ASN A 30 -12.91 -10.14 8.72
C ASN A 30 -12.56 -11.62 8.54
N SER A 31 -12.61 -12.16 7.32
CA SER A 31 -12.20 -13.53 7.03
C SER A 31 -10.72 -13.72 7.26
N LYS A 32 -10.34 -14.65 8.14
CA LYS A 32 -8.94 -15.00 8.39
C LYS A 32 -8.19 -15.40 7.12
N THR A 33 -8.85 -16.13 6.23
CA THR A 33 -8.29 -16.53 4.93
C THR A 33 -7.90 -15.30 4.10
N ASN A 34 -8.79 -14.31 3.99
CA ASN A 34 -8.52 -13.10 3.22
C ASN A 34 -7.44 -12.22 3.86
N GLN A 35 -7.39 -12.17 5.19
CA GLN A 35 -6.32 -11.50 5.92
C GLN A 35 -4.95 -12.16 5.66
N ILE A 36 -4.89 -13.49 5.68
CA ILE A 36 -3.67 -14.24 5.35
C ILE A 36 -3.24 -13.97 3.91
N VAL A 37 -4.17 -13.98 2.95
CA VAL A 37 -3.86 -13.66 1.54
C VAL A 37 -3.28 -12.25 1.43
N PHE A 38 -3.88 -11.27 2.09
CA PHE A 38 -3.38 -9.90 2.08
C PHE A 38 -1.98 -9.80 2.71
N MET A 39 -1.76 -10.42 3.87
CA MET A 39 -0.44 -10.45 4.50
C MET A 39 0.60 -11.14 3.62
N ASN A 40 0.22 -12.19 2.88
CA ASN A 40 1.11 -12.85 1.93
C ASN A 40 1.48 -11.92 0.75
N ILE A 41 0.59 -11.01 0.33
CA ILE A 41 0.94 -9.97 -0.64
C ILE A 41 2.04 -9.07 -0.06
N LEU A 42 1.92 -8.63 1.18
CA LEU A 42 2.91 -7.77 1.83
C LEU A 42 4.26 -8.48 2.06
N LYS A 43 4.23 -9.78 2.36
CA LYS A 43 5.44 -10.59 2.55
C LYS A 43 6.15 -10.95 1.25
N ASN A 44 5.53 -10.69 0.11
CA ASN A 44 6.12 -11.04 -1.18
C ASN A 44 7.37 -10.17 -1.43
N ASP A 45 8.45 -10.81 -1.88
CA ASP A 45 9.70 -10.12 -2.19
C ASP A 45 9.62 -9.29 -3.48
N PHE A 46 8.62 -9.54 -4.32
CA PHE A 46 8.50 -8.89 -5.63
C PHE A 46 7.16 -8.17 -5.80
N ASN A 47 7.20 -7.02 -6.45
CA ASN A 47 6.02 -6.31 -6.97
C ASN A 47 4.96 -5.84 -5.95
N VAL A 48 5.23 -5.83 -4.63
CA VAL A 48 4.25 -5.42 -3.62
C VAL A 48 3.67 -4.04 -3.94
N THR A 49 4.51 -3.05 -4.20
CA THR A 49 4.06 -1.69 -4.53
C THR A 49 3.20 -1.68 -5.80
N LYS A 50 3.60 -2.44 -6.83
CA LYS A 50 2.83 -2.54 -8.09
C LYS A 50 1.46 -3.19 -7.85
N ILE A 51 1.41 -4.26 -7.04
CA ILE A 51 0.16 -4.93 -6.68
C ILE A 51 -0.77 -3.97 -5.92
N LEU A 52 -0.27 -3.31 -4.87
CA LEU A 52 -1.07 -2.40 -4.06
C LEU A 52 -1.54 -1.18 -4.86
N ARG A 53 -0.72 -0.67 -5.79
CA ARG A 53 -1.12 0.37 -6.74
C ARG A 53 -2.29 -0.10 -7.61
N LYS A 54 -2.21 -1.28 -8.20
CA LYS A 54 -3.33 -1.85 -8.98
C LYS A 54 -4.56 -2.11 -8.14
N MET A 55 -4.41 -2.53 -6.88
CA MET A 55 -5.54 -2.66 -5.95
C MET A 55 -6.15 -1.29 -5.61
N SER A 56 -5.35 -0.23 -5.51
CA SER A 56 -5.84 1.14 -5.28
C SER A 56 -6.60 1.65 -6.51
N GLU A 57 -6.00 1.57 -7.69
CA GLU A 57 -6.58 1.99 -8.97
C GLU A 57 -7.90 1.27 -9.29
N SER A 58 -8.01 -0.03 -8.95
CA SER A 58 -9.22 -0.84 -9.14
C SER A 58 -10.26 -0.69 -8.02
N GLY A 59 -10.02 0.15 -7.01
CA GLY A 59 -10.91 0.33 -5.87
C GLY A 59 -10.89 -0.81 -4.84
N VAL A 60 -10.19 -1.90 -5.11
CA VAL A 60 -10.10 -3.08 -4.23
C VAL A 60 -9.47 -2.71 -2.89
N LEU A 61 -8.37 -1.93 -2.89
CA LEU A 61 -7.68 -1.55 -1.66
C LEU A 61 -8.58 -0.68 -0.76
N GLY A 62 -9.28 0.29 -1.34
CA GLY A 62 -10.22 1.15 -0.62
C GLY A 62 -11.45 0.41 -0.10
N SER A 63 -11.92 -0.62 -0.83
CA SER A 63 -13.02 -1.49 -0.38
C SER A 63 -12.57 -2.43 0.73
N TYR A 64 -11.34 -2.94 0.65
CA TYR A 64 -10.75 -3.79 1.68
C TYR A 64 -10.44 -2.99 2.96
N TRP A 65 -9.93 -1.77 2.83
CA TRP A 65 -9.68 -0.84 3.93
C TRP A 65 -10.43 0.48 3.75
N PRO A 66 -11.62 0.60 4.33
CA PRO A 66 -12.43 1.82 4.24
C PRO A 66 -11.74 3.08 4.78
N THR A 67 -10.81 2.93 5.72
CA THR A 67 -9.98 4.05 6.22
C THR A 67 -9.00 4.54 5.15
N PHE A 68 -8.39 3.65 4.38
CA PHE A 68 -7.53 4.01 3.25
C PHE A 68 -8.33 4.66 2.12
N LYS A 69 -9.58 4.23 1.90
CA LYS A 69 -10.46 4.84 0.89
C LYS A 69 -10.59 6.35 1.05
N LYS A 70 -10.56 6.84 2.28
CA LYS A 70 -10.65 8.28 2.57
C LYS A 70 -9.43 9.07 2.10
N SER A 71 -8.29 8.44 1.94
CA SER A 71 -7.05 9.07 1.45
C SER A 71 -6.93 9.11 -0.07
N ILE A 72 -7.75 8.30 -0.78
CA ILE A 72 -7.68 8.19 -2.24
C ILE A 72 -8.12 9.51 -2.87
N GLY A 73 -7.25 10.08 -3.70
CA GLY A 73 -7.50 11.34 -4.38
C GLY A 73 -7.51 12.57 -3.47
N GLN A 74 -7.27 12.41 -2.17
CA GLN A 74 -7.23 13.54 -1.24
C GLN A 74 -5.95 14.34 -1.45
N MET A 75 -6.10 15.60 -1.85
CA MET A 75 -4.99 16.55 -1.96
C MET A 75 -4.64 17.10 -0.58
N GLN A 76 -3.35 17.17 -0.30
CA GLN A 76 -2.86 17.91 0.87
C GLN A 76 -2.54 19.33 0.41
N PHE A 77 -3.31 20.31 0.92
CA PHE A 77 -3.13 21.74 0.58
C PHE A 77 -2.01 22.35 1.44
N ASP A 78 -0.78 21.85 1.29
CA ASP A 78 0.37 22.59 1.76
C ASP A 78 1.38 22.79 0.59
N LEU A 79 2.23 23.80 0.73
CA LEU A 79 3.10 24.31 -0.33
C LEU A 79 4.11 23.28 -0.91
N PHE A 80 4.15 22.07 -0.36
CA PHE A 80 5.19 21.09 -0.66
C PHE A 80 4.67 19.73 -1.17
N HIS A 81 3.35 19.50 -1.24
CA HIS A 81 2.81 18.20 -1.63
C HIS A 81 2.21 18.25 -3.04
N ILE A 82 2.94 17.62 -3.98
CA ILE A 82 2.52 17.47 -5.40
C ILE A 82 1.62 16.24 -5.59
N TYR A 83 1.59 15.32 -4.61
CA TYR A 83 0.91 14.04 -4.69
C TYR A 83 -0.31 13.98 -3.79
N THR A 84 -1.30 13.18 -4.19
CA THR A 84 -2.41 12.80 -3.31
C THR A 84 -1.91 11.95 -2.13
N VAL A 85 -2.66 11.90 -1.05
CA VAL A 85 -2.26 11.18 0.18
C VAL A 85 -2.01 9.69 -0.09
N ASP A 86 -2.84 9.04 -0.92
CA ASP A 86 -2.67 7.65 -1.33
C ASP A 86 -1.41 7.44 -2.18
N GLU A 87 -1.12 8.31 -3.15
CA GLU A 87 0.10 8.24 -3.96
C GLU A 87 1.36 8.48 -3.11
N HIS A 88 1.31 9.45 -2.18
CA HIS A 88 2.39 9.65 -1.22
C HIS A 88 2.64 8.38 -0.40
N THR A 89 1.58 7.77 0.11
CA THR A 89 1.64 6.54 0.91
C THR A 89 2.27 5.37 0.14
N LEU A 90 1.86 5.17 -1.11
CA LEU A 90 2.45 4.14 -1.99
C LEU A 90 3.91 4.45 -2.36
N SER A 91 4.27 5.74 -2.45
CA SER A 91 5.66 6.15 -2.66
C SER A 91 6.54 5.87 -1.45
N VAL A 92 6.04 6.11 -0.23
CA VAL A 92 6.75 5.73 1.01
C VAL A 92 7.00 4.22 1.05
N LEU A 93 6.00 3.40 0.71
CA LEU A 93 6.16 1.95 0.61
C LEU A 93 7.21 1.57 -0.43
N SER A 94 7.21 2.23 -1.58
CA SER A 94 8.23 2.02 -2.63
C SER A 94 9.64 2.31 -2.13
N ASN A 95 9.82 3.41 -1.40
CA ASN A 95 11.10 3.78 -0.82
C ASN A 95 11.57 2.77 0.25
N LEU A 96 10.65 2.28 1.09
CA LEU A 96 10.96 1.20 2.04
C LEU A 96 11.43 -0.06 1.33
N ARG A 97 10.78 -0.42 0.23
CA ARG A 97 11.19 -1.58 -0.59
C ARG A 97 12.53 -1.36 -1.27
N PHE A 98 12.81 -0.14 -1.73
CA PHE A 98 14.11 0.22 -2.31
C PHE A 98 15.26 0.00 -1.33
N MET A 99 15.05 0.24 -0.01
CA MET A 99 16.08 0.04 1.02
C MET A 99 16.60 -1.41 1.06
N GLY A 100 15.82 -2.39 0.61
CA GLY A 100 16.22 -3.80 0.52
C GLY A 100 16.90 -4.21 -0.78
N THR A 101 17.13 -3.30 -1.72
CA THR A 101 17.68 -3.63 -3.04
C THR A 101 19.20 -3.56 -3.10
N ASN A 102 19.79 -4.28 -4.06
CA ASN A 102 21.22 -4.17 -4.35
C ASN A 102 21.65 -2.75 -4.78
N GLU A 103 20.72 -2.00 -5.39
CA GLU A 103 20.97 -0.61 -5.75
C GLU A 103 21.13 0.28 -4.51
N CYS A 104 20.28 0.10 -3.51
CA CYS A 104 20.42 0.78 -2.22
C CYS A 104 21.74 0.38 -1.54
N ASN A 105 22.10 -0.91 -1.54
CA ASN A 105 23.39 -1.36 -0.99
C ASN A 105 24.59 -0.64 -1.63
N LYS A 106 24.56 -0.44 -2.94
CA LYS A 106 25.66 0.26 -3.66
C LYS A 106 25.72 1.76 -3.31
N LYS A 107 24.56 2.42 -3.16
CA LYS A 107 24.50 3.87 -2.95
C LYS A 107 24.46 4.28 -1.48
N TYR A 108 23.79 3.47 -0.65
CA TYR A 108 23.46 3.80 0.75
C TYR A 108 23.63 2.55 1.63
N LYS A 109 24.88 2.04 1.69
CA LYS A 109 25.21 0.78 2.38
C LYS A 109 24.67 0.71 3.81
N PHE A 110 24.82 1.77 4.58
CA PHE A 110 24.33 1.84 5.98
C PHE A 110 22.80 1.64 6.05
N ILE A 111 22.03 2.31 5.17
CA ILE A 111 20.57 2.19 5.11
C ILE A 111 20.17 0.75 4.77
N TYR A 112 20.87 0.15 3.80
CA TYR A 112 20.63 -1.25 3.42
C TYR A 112 20.89 -2.19 4.60
N GLU A 113 22.02 -2.05 5.31
CA GLU A 113 22.36 -2.89 6.46
C GLU A 113 21.33 -2.76 7.60
N VAL A 114 20.91 -1.54 7.94
CA VAL A 114 19.86 -1.30 8.92
C VAL A 114 18.57 -1.99 8.49
N TYR A 115 18.16 -1.82 7.22
CA TYR A 115 16.95 -2.42 6.69
C TYR A 115 16.99 -3.96 6.71
N GLN A 116 18.15 -4.59 6.44
CA GLN A 116 18.28 -6.06 6.49
C GLN A 116 18.03 -6.62 7.90
N ASN A 117 18.39 -5.88 8.94
CA ASN A 117 18.21 -6.27 10.33
C ASN A 117 16.76 -6.10 10.84
N ILE A 118 15.86 -5.44 10.08
CA ILE A 118 14.47 -5.30 10.47
C ILE A 118 13.75 -6.64 10.29
N GLN A 119 13.20 -7.15 11.38
CA GLN A 119 12.29 -8.29 11.37
C GLN A 119 10.84 -7.81 11.16
N GLY A 120 10.00 -8.65 10.52
CA GLY A 120 8.60 -8.29 10.31
C GLY A 120 8.42 -7.10 9.36
N LYS A 121 9.15 -7.08 8.25
CA LYS A 121 9.09 -6.00 7.24
C LYS A 121 7.67 -5.73 6.74
N GLU A 122 6.82 -6.76 6.74
CA GLU A 122 5.40 -6.63 6.41
C GLU A 122 4.64 -5.70 7.37
N VAL A 123 5.04 -5.64 8.65
CA VAL A 123 4.47 -4.69 9.62
C VAL A 123 4.89 -3.27 9.28
N LEU A 124 6.14 -3.07 8.89
CA LEU A 124 6.65 -1.77 8.43
C LEU A 124 5.88 -1.28 7.19
N TYR A 125 5.63 -2.19 6.23
CA TYR A 125 4.84 -1.87 5.04
C TYR A 125 3.40 -1.55 5.38
N LEU A 126 2.80 -2.32 6.29
CA LEU A 126 1.45 -2.05 6.78
C LEU A 126 1.38 -0.68 7.46
N SER A 127 2.32 -0.38 8.34
CA SER A 127 2.41 0.93 9.00
C SER A 127 2.55 2.07 8.01
N SER A 128 3.32 1.87 6.93
CA SER A 128 3.48 2.89 5.87
C SER A 128 2.16 3.17 5.14
N LEU A 129 1.30 2.18 4.95
CA LEU A 129 -0.02 2.37 4.32
C LEU A 129 -0.96 3.19 5.21
N PHE A 130 -0.78 3.19 6.51
CA PHE A 130 -1.66 3.86 7.46
C PHE A 130 -1.11 5.19 8.00
N HIS A 131 0.17 5.50 7.80
CA HIS A 131 0.78 6.72 8.36
C HIS A 131 0.11 8.01 7.85
N GLY A 132 -0.47 8.01 6.66
CA GLY A 132 -1.13 9.16 6.04
C GLY A 132 -2.63 9.29 6.32
N ILE A 133 -3.26 8.33 7.00
CA ILE A 133 -4.74 8.26 7.13
C ILE A 133 -5.32 9.47 7.88
N GLY A 134 -4.56 10.07 8.80
CA GLY A 134 -4.98 11.28 9.52
C GLY A 134 -4.76 12.58 8.76
N LYS A 135 -4.05 12.56 7.65
CA LYS A 135 -3.79 13.74 6.82
C LYS A 135 -5.09 14.20 6.17
N GLY A 136 -5.42 15.48 6.29
CA GLY A 136 -6.66 16.04 5.75
C GLY A 136 -7.85 16.12 6.72
N SER A 137 -7.73 15.55 7.93
CA SER A 137 -8.59 16.00 9.04
C SER A 137 -7.95 17.26 9.62
N ASN A 138 -8.77 18.28 9.99
CA ASN A 138 -8.29 19.48 10.72
C ASN A 138 -7.72 19.13 12.12
N LYS A 139 -7.44 17.87 12.38
CA LYS A 139 -6.85 17.34 13.61
C LYS A 139 -5.41 16.91 13.36
N ASP A 140 -4.57 17.10 14.35
CA ASP A 140 -3.18 16.64 14.34
C ASP A 140 -3.11 15.15 13.97
N HIS A 141 -2.63 14.86 12.75
CA HIS A 141 -2.59 13.53 12.16
C HIS A 141 -1.73 12.54 12.98
N SER A 142 -0.78 13.03 13.78
CA SER A 142 0.03 12.20 14.67
C SER A 142 -0.79 11.55 15.80
N LYS A 143 -1.96 12.12 16.11
CA LYS A 143 -2.89 11.61 17.15
C LYS A 143 -3.99 10.72 16.57
N VAL A 144 -4.29 10.84 15.28
CA VAL A 144 -5.37 10.09 14.62
C VAL A 144 -4.91 8.72 14.12
N GLY A 145 -3.60 8.54 13.91
CA GLY A 145 -3.00 7.30 13.40
C GLY A 145 -2.50 6.33 14.49
N LYS A 146 -2.85 6.58 15.76
CA LYS A 146 -2.48 5.68 16.88
C LYS A 146 -3.52 4.60 17.10
#